data_dd212b920c3dad3374aaeba747b6d815
#
_entry.id   dd212b920c3dad3374aaeba747b6d815
#
_cell.length_a   1.000
_cell.length_b   1.000
_cell.length_c   1.000
_cell.angle_alpha   90.00
_cell.angle_beta   90.00
_cell.angle_gamma   90.00
#
_symmetry.space_group_name_H-M   'P 1'
#
loop_
_entity.id
_entity.type
_entity.pdbx_description
1 polymer ?
#
loop_
_entity_poly.entity_id
_entity_poly.type
_entity_poly.pdbx_seq_one_letter_code
_entity_poly.pdbx_strand_id
1 'polypeptide(L)'
;MENLLDYRQIITKKVFLEHLSVVFIFSVLTVIVTFPIILDFASEAAGFECYDKCHMMWRIWWTDFSFENGLDFYHSNYIFYPDGTAIGGNLAYFTTFIGFLAVQFVDYVTAWNIIWFFGLVFGGYGCYLLANNFNKNYLSSIIAGIIFTFTTYHMAHSNGHFGLSMIVWIPIFVLFLFKLLEKQSKFYPIIGGIVFFLVSFTHLYYFVFVAMFSIVFFAVYIFKQKKISNKTFVVNFSILLLIGLTSSTILLLPTIGDSDLPSRPLYEHNLFSINLENLILPTPEHTTQIISDGGAIRSFYTFFDKPFDTYQLQVENLVFLGYSVIFLSALAVIKYRQKHMWFWLLIAGVFIVMSLGPELKIFYEPTGIILPERILYDTIPEWNELRAPARFIVMANLALAVLASYTVYGLIKNKFSSFKQQLILTGIIGFVILFEFFYDSIFFANRISS
;
A
#
# COMPACT_ATOMS: atom_id res chain seq x y z
N MET A 1 30.45 -24.92 -25.32
CA MET A 1 29.22 -24.15 -25.52
C MET A 1 28.01 -24.83 -24.85
N GLU A 2 27.88 -26.13 -24.89
CA GLU A 2 26.82 -26.90 -24.19
C GLU A 2 26.83 -26.70 -22.67
N ASN A 3 27.98 -26.74 -22.01
CA ASN A 3 28.06 -26.51 -20.56
C ASN A 3 27.63 -25.13 -20.10
N LEU A 4 27.71 -24.07 -20.95
CA LEU A 4 27.25 -22.72 -20.64
C LEU A 4 25.74 -22.56 -20.81
N LEU A 5 25.15 -23.30 -21.73
CA LEU A 5 23.70 -23.35 -21.94
C LEU A 5 23.00 -24.07 -20.78
N ASP A 6 23.57 -25.20 -20.34
CA ASP A 6 23.09 -25.99 -19.21
C ASP A 6 23.17 -25.17 -17.89
N TYR A 7 24.27 -24.45 -17.66
CA TYR A 7 24.43 -23.58 -16.49
C TYR A 7 23.44 -22.41 -16.48
N ARG A 8 23.16 -21.80 -17.65
CA ARG A 8 22.14 -20.74 -17.78
C ARG A 8 20.73 -21.30 -17.50
N GLN A 9 20.40 -22.48 -17.99
CA GLN A 9 19.10 -23.13 -17.73
C GLN A 9 18.89 -23.44 -16.26
N ILE A 10 19.91 -23.95 -15.56
CA ILE A 10 19.87 -24.25 -14.12
C ILE A 10 19.67 -22.97 -13.29
N ILE A 11 20.42 -21.89 -13.60
CA ILE A 11 20.26 -20.60 -12.92
C ILE A 11 18.85 -20.03 -13.14
N THR A 12 18.34 -20.07 -14.38
CA THR A 12 17.02 -19.58 -14.72
C THR A 12 15.93 -20.37 -13.97
N LYS A 13 16.05 -21.70 -13.91
CA LYS A 13 15.14 -22.59 -13.17
C LYS A 13 15.15 -22.28 -11.66
N LYS A 14 16.34 -22.09 -11.06
CA LYS A 14 16.46 -21.75 -9.63
C LYS A 14 15.79 -20.41 -9.31
N VAL A 15 16.05 -19.39 -10.10
CA VAL A 15 15.44 -18.06 -9.92
C VAL A 15 13.91 -18.14 -10.09
N PHE A 16 13.42 -18.86 -11.09
CA PHE A 16 11.99 -19.07 -11.29
C PHE A 16 11.34 -19.75 -10.08
N LEU A 17 11.94 -20.82 -9.56
CA LEU A 17 11.44 -21.53 -8.37
C LEU A 17 11.47 -20.66 -7.12
N GLU A 18 12.47 -19.79 -6.97
CA GLU A 18 12.52 -18.81 -5.88
C GLU A 18 11.31 -17.86 -5.94
N HIS A 19 11.04 -17.24 -7.08
CA HIS A 19 9.89 -16.36 -7.23
C HIS A 19 8.55 -17.09 -7.04
N LEU A 20 8.42 -18.29 -7.57
CA LEU A 20 7.23 -19.12 -7.37
C LEU A 20 7.00 -19.45 -5.90
N SER A 21 8.09 -19.78 -5.15
CA SER A 21 7.98 -20.06 -3.72
C SER A 21 7.58 -18.82 -2.91
N VAL A 22 8.00 -17.62 -3.31
CA VAL A 22 7.58 -16.37 -2.65
C VAL A 22 6.08 -16.13 -2.89
N VAL A 23 5.62 -16.25 -4.13
CA VAL A 23 4.18 -16.10 -4.45
C VAL A 23 3.37 -17.14 -3.65
N PHE A 24 3.82 -18.39 -3.59
CA PHE A 24 3.16 -19.45 -2.81
C PHE A 24 3.11 -19.11 -1.31
N ILE A 25 4.21 -18.60 -0.72
CA ILE A 25 4.23 -18.18 0.69
C ILE A 25 3.21 -17.08 0.94
N PHE A 26 3.17 -16.03 0.09
CA PHE A 26 2.19 -14.96 0.25
C PHE A 26 0.75 -15.44 0.02
N SER A 27 0.52 -16.40 -0.89
CA SER A 27 -0.80 -17.02 -1.06
C SER A 27 -1.24 -17.76 0.20
N VAL A 28 -0.37 -18.57 0.80
CA VAL A 28 -0.67 -19.28 2.07
C VAL A 28 -0.91 -18.30 3.21
N LEU A 29 -0.08 -17.27 3.35
CA LEU A 29 -0.25 -16.25 4.38
C LEU A 29 -1.55 -15.48 4.19
N THR A 30 -1.91 -15.14 2.95
CA THR A 30 -3.19 -14.48 2.64
C THR A 30 -4.36 -15.36 3.07
N VAL A 31 -4.35 -16.65 2.72
CA VAL A 31 -5.41 -17.59 3.16
C VAL A 31 -5.51 -17.65 4.68
N ILE A 32 -4.38 -17.72 5.39
CA ILE A 32 -4.36 -17.79 6.87
C ILE A 32 -4.94 -16.50 7.48
N VAL A 33 -4.48 -15.33 7.01
CA VAL A 33 -4.87 -14.03 7.57
C VAL A 33 -6.32 -13.67 7.24
N THR A 34 -6.84 -14.18 6.12
CA THR A 34 -8.20 -13.87 5.66
C THR A 34 -9.20 -15.00 5.90
N PHE A 35 -8.79 -16.04 6.65
CA PHE A 35 -9.71 -17.11 7.02
C PHE A 35 -10.91 -16.55 7.81
N PRO A 36 -12.17 -16.97 7.54
CA PRO A 36 -12.58 -18.16 6.77
C PRO A 36 -13.01 -17.93 5.31
N ILE A 37 -12.78 -16.76 4.71
CA ILE A 37 -13.29 -16.40 3.36
C ILE A 37 -13.03 -17.48 2.31
N ILE A 38 -11.92 -18.21 2.42
CA ILE A 38 -11.58 -19.28 1.46
C ILE A 38 -12.63 -20.42 1.43
N LEU A 39 -13.41 -20.61 2.50
CA LEU A 39 -14.44 -21.65 2.59
C LEU A 39 -15.67 -21.29 1.73
N ASP A 40 -15.97 -20.00 1.63
CA ASP A 40 -17.15 -19.46 0.95
C ASP A 40 -16.77 -18.58 -0.26
N PHE A 41 -15.63 -18.91 -0.87
CA PHE A 41 -14.95 -18.07 -1.87
C PHE A 41 -15.82 -17.76 -3.12
N ALA A 42 -16.75 -18.63 -3.48
CA ALA A 42 -17.65 -18.44 -4.61
C ALA A 42 -19.04 -17.91 -4.21
N SER A 43 -19.36 -17.84 -2.92
CA SER A 43 -20.68 -17.46 -2.42
C SER A 43 -20.68 -16.14 -1.65
N GLU A 44 -19.57 -15.78 -1.02
CA GLU A 44 -19.45 -14.57 -0.21
C GLU A 44 -18.34 -13.64 -0.70
N ALA A 45 -18.68 -12.38 -0.95
CA ALA A 45 -17.73 -11.36 -1.36
C ALA A 45 -16.94 -10.82 -0.17
N ALA A 46 -15.60 -10.90 -0.25
CA ALA A 46 -14.69 -10.36 0.76
C ALA A 46 -14.95 -8.88 1.07
N GLY A 47 -14.71 -8.47 2.31
CA GLY A 47 -14.84 -7.09 2.79
C GLY A 47 -16.11 -6.84 3.59
N PHE A 48 -16.12 -5.70 4.29
CA PHE A 48 -17.26 -5.26 5.10
C PHE A 48 -18.49 -4.94 4.26
N GLU A 49 -19.54 -4.49 4.93
CA GLU A 49 -20.85 -4.12 4.42
C GLU A 49 -20.88 -3.52 2.99
N CYS A 50 -22.10 -3.38 2.47
CA CYS A 50 -22.37 -2.97 1.09
C CYS A 50 -22.11 -1.45 0.80
N TYR A 51 -21.01 -0.87 1.31
CA TYR A 51 -20.59 0.48 0.95
C TYR A 51 -19.78 0.47 -0.36
N ASP A 52 -18.48 0.70 -0.29
CA ASP A 52 -17.59 0.72 -1.46
C ASP A 52 -17.55 -0.63 -2.19
N LYS A 53 -17.71 -1.74 -1.46
CA LYS A 53 -17.76 -3.09 -2.04
C LYS A 53 -18.84 -3.20 -3.11
N CYS A 54 -20.08 -2.88 -2.76
CA CYS A 54 -21.19 -2.97 -3.70
C CYS A 54 -21.05 -1.99 -4.87
N HIS A 55 -20.57 -0.79 -4.61
CA HIS A 55 -20.29 0.18 -5.65
C HIS A 55 -19.22 -0.33 -6.64
N MET A 56 -18.15 -0.94 -6.14
CA MET A 56 -17.09 -1.48 -6.99
C MET A 56 -17.54 -2.74 -7.75
N MET A 57 -18.30 -3.63 -7.11
CA MET A 57 -18.90 -4.79 -7.79
C MET A 57 -19.89 -4.34 -8.87
N TRP A 58 -20.72 -3.33 -8.57
CA TRP A 58 -21.61 -2.72 -9.55
C TRP A 58 -20.82 -2.14 -10.75
N ARG A 59 -19.65 -1.53 -10.54
CA ARG A 59 -18.79 -1.03 -11.63
C ARG A 59 -18.25 -2.14 -12.52
N ILE A 60 -17.85 -3.25 -11.94
CA ILE A 60 -17.42 -4.42 -12.71
C ILE A 60 -18.59 -4.91 -13.57
N TRP A 61 -19.78 -5.04 -12.96
CA TRP A 61 -21.01 -5.40 -13.68
C TRP A 61 -21.35 -4.37 -14.75
N TRP A 62 -21.32 -3.08 -14.46
CA TRP A 62 -21.63 -2.03 -15.43
C TRP A 62 -20.67 -2.06 -16.63
N THR A 63 -19.38 -2.28 -16.38
CA THR A 63 -18.36 -2.39 -17.43
C THR A 63 -18.65 -3.57 -18.35
N ASP A 64 -18.99 -4.72 -17.80
CA ASP A 64 -19.35 -5.93 -18.51
C ASP A 64 -20.65 -5.75 -19.30
N PHE A 65 -21.70 -5.28 -18.66
CA PHE A 65 -23.00 -4.99 -19.26
C PHE A 65 -22.91 -3.96 -20.38
N SER A 66 -22.14 -2.89 -20.19
CA SER A 66 -21.96 -1.84 -21.20
C SER A 66 -21.21 -2.35 -22.41
N PHE A 67 -20.20 -3.21 -22.19
CA PHE A 67 -19.45 -3.85 -23.26
C PHE A 67 -20.36 -4.74 -24.13
N GLU A 68 -21.17 -5.58 -23.50
CA GLU A 68 -22.09 -6.49 -24.20
C GLU A 68 -23.20 -5.73 -24.99
N ASN A 69 -23.65 -4.58 -24.47
CA ASN A 69 -24.77 -3.84 -25.04
C ASN A 69 -24.33 -2.60 -25.85
N GLY A 70 -23.04 -2.36 -26.03
CA GLY A 70 -22.51 -1.21 -26.77
C GLY A 70 -22.87 0.16 -26.14
N LEU A 71 -22.95 0.21 -24.81
CA LEU A 71 -23.27 1.42 -24.04
C LEU A 71 -22.01 2.21 -23.66
N ASP A 72 -22.19 3.45 -23.23
CA ASP A 72 -21.10 4.27 -22.73
C ASP A 72 -20.58 3.75 -21.38
N PHE A 73 -19.29 3.46 -21.26
CA PHE A 73 -18.65 3.04 -20.02
C PHE A 73 -18.61 4.12 -18.95
N TYR A 74 -18.62 5.38 -19.35
CA TYR A 74 -18.44 6.54 -18.47
C TYR A 74 -19.75 7.19 -18.04
N HIS A 75 -20.89 6.74 -18.56
CA HIS A 75 -22.20 7.26 -18.20
C HIS A 75 -23.21 6.14 -18.02
N SER A 76 -24.05 6.22 -16.96
CA SER A 76 -25.09 5.23 -16.69
C SER A 76 -26.41 5.90 -16.37
N ASN A 77 -27.48 5.45 -17.05
CA ASN A 77 -28.86 5.81 -16.74
C ASN A 77 -29.53 4.86 -15.75
N TYR A 78 -28.80 3.83 -15.26
CA TYR A 78 -29.32 2.86 -14.29
C TYR A 78 -29.24 3.37 -12.85
N ILE A 79 -28.47 4.46 -12.62
CA ILE A 79 -28.44 5.20 -11.37
C ILE A 79 -28.81 6.66 -11.66
N PHE A 80 -29.48 7.32 -10.71
CA PHE A 80 -30.03 8.68 -10.86
C PHE A 80 -30.97 8.86 -12.08
N TYR A 81 -31.79 7.84 -12.34
CA TYR A 81 -32.78 7.87 -13.43
C TYR A 81 -33.78 9.04 -13.27
N PRO A 82 -34.20 9.76 -14.34
CA PRO A 82 -33.90 9.48 -15.77
C PRO A 82 -32.62 10.11 -16.29
N ASP A 83 -32.00 11.06 -15.59
CA ASP A 83 -30.88 11.87 -16.10
C ASP A 83 -29.60 11.09 -16.18
N GLY A 84 -29.44 10.05 -15.33
CA GLY A 84 -28.21 9.28 -15.23
C GLY A 84 -27.11 10.03 -14.52
N THR A 85 -25.91 9.49 -14.55
CA THR A 85 -24.72 10.12 -14.00
C THR A 85 -23.46 9.67 -14.71
N ALA A 86 -22.47 10.56 -14.72
CA ALA A 86 -21.10 10.18 -15.09
C ALA A 86 -20.51 9.25 -14.04
N ILE A 87 -19.88 8.17 -14.50
CA ILE A 87 -19.27 7.14 -13.64
C ILE A 87 -17.78 7.47 -13.39
N GLY A 88 -17.33 8.70 -13.70
CA GLY A 88 -15.94 9.07 -13.89
C GLY A 88 -15.09 9.21 -12.63
N GLY A 89 -15.55 9.82 -11.57
CA GLY A 89 -14.70 10.54 -10.59
C GLY A 89 -13.75 9.71 -9.68
N ASN A 90 -14.08 8.48 -9.27
CA ASN A 90 -13.29 7.71 -8.31
C ASN A 90 -12.99 6.29 -8.83
N LEU A 91 -12.42 6.22 -10.02
CA LEU A 91 -12.22 4.95 -10.70
C LEU A 91 -10.95 4.26 -10.19
N ALA A 92 -11.13 3.15 -9.48
CA ALA A 92 -10.13 2.10 -9.40
C ALA A 92 -10.14 1.36 -10.75
N TYR A 93 -9.71 2.05 -11.81
CA TYR A 93 -9.75 1.54 -13.19
C TYR A 93 -9.06 0.19 -13.34
N PHE A 94 -7.91 0.02 -12.71
CA PHE A 94 -7.18 -1.25 -12.72
C PHE A 94 -8.03 -2.38 -12.17
N THR A 95 -8.65 -2.17 -11.01
CA THR A 95 -9.51 -3.15 -10.34
C THR A 95 -10.73 -3.48 -11.17
N THR A 96 -11.39 -2.46 -11.72
CA THR A 96 -12.55 -2.61 -12.59
C THR A 96 -12.19 -3.38 -13.87
N PHE A 97 -11.05 -3.05 -14.50
CA PHE A 97 -10.60 -3.72 -15.72
C PHE A 97 -10.24 -5.19 -15.48
N ILE A 98 -9.50 -5.50 -14.42
CA ILE A 98 -9.19 -6.89 -14.06
C ILE A 98 -10.46 -7.65 -13.69
N GLY A 99 -11.41 -6.98 -13.01
CA GLY A 99 -12.72 -7.54 -12.70
C GLY A 99 -13.52 -7.89 -13.94
N PHE A 100 -13.58 -6.97 -14.89
CA PHE A 100 -14.20 -7.21 -16.19
C PHE A 100 -13.59 -8.41 -16.92
N LEU A 101 -12.26 -8.54 -16.91
CA LEU A 101 -11.61 -9.71 -17.51
C LEU A 101 -11.93 -11.01 -16.75
N ALA A 102 -12.01 -10.97 -15.43
CA ALA A 102 -12.27 -12.14 -14.61
C ALA A 102 -13.71 -12.66 -14.76
N VAL A 103 -14.72 -11.77 -14.86
CA VAL A 103 -16.13 -12.19 -15.02
C VAL A 103 -16.42 -12.88 -16.34
N GLN A 104 -15.51 -12.79 -17.32
CA GLN A 104 -15.61 -13.58 -18.56
C GLN A 104 -15.41 -15.09 -18.32
N PHE A 105 -14.87 -15.48 -17.15
CA PHE A 105 -14.51 -16.89 -16.85
C PHE A 105 -15.16 -17.41 -15.58
N VAL A 106 -15.54 -16.53 -14.63
CA VAL A 106 -16.11 -16.87 -13.32
C VAL A 106 -17.23 -15.89 -12.96
N ASP A 107 -18.04 -16.23 -11.94
CA ASP A 107 -19.09 -15.35 -11.44
C ASP A 107 -18.50 -14.09 -10.76
N TYR A 108 -19.36 -13.08 -10.52
CA TYR A 108 -18.94 -11.77 -9.98
C TYR A 108 -18.34 -11.85 -8.56
N VAL A 109 -18.82 -12.75 -7.71
CA VAL A 109 -18.31 -12.94 -6.36
C VAL A 109 -16.92 -13.54 -6.39
N THR A 110 -16.76 -14.59 -7.19
CA THR A 110 -15.46 -15.23 -7.39
C THR A 110 -14.45 -14.27 -8.03
N ALA A 111 -14.86 -13.51 -9.05
CA ALA A 111 -14.01 -12.49 -9.68
C ALA A 111 -13.53 -11.45 -8.67
N TRP A 112 -14.45 -10.94 -7.84
CA TRP A 112 -14.15 -10.02 -6.76
C TRP A 112 -13.10 -10.57 -5.79
N ASN A 113 -13.29 -11.78 -5.31
CA ASN A 113 -12.38 -12.43 -4.37
C ASN A 113 -11.01 -12.71 -4.97
N ILE A 114 -10.93 -13.09 -6.26
CA ILE A 114 -9.67 -13.26 -6.99
C ILE A 114 -8.88 -11.93 -6.99
N ILE A 115 -9.53 -10.80 -7.28
CA ILE A 115 -8.85 -9.50 -7.32
C ILE A 115 -8.37 -9.10 -5.93
N TRP A 116 -9.20 -9.33 -4.92
CA TRP A 116 -8.85 -9.02 -3.54
C TRP A 116 -7.62 -9.82 -3.07
N PHE A 117 -7.60 -11.13 -3.32
CA PHE A 117 -6.44 -11.99 -3.08
C PHE A 117 -5.21 -11.55 -3.87
N PHE A 118 -5.39 -11.17 -5.13
CA PHE A 118 -4.31 -10.66 -5.97
C PHE A 118 -3.65 -9.43 -5.31
N GLY A 119 -4.42 -8.48 -4.81
CA GLY A 119 -3.89 -7.29 -4.12
C GLY A 119 -2.98 -7.65 -2.95
N LEU A 120 -3.42 -8.57 -2.10
CA LEU A 120 -2.67 -9.03 -0.93
C LEU A 120 -1.41 -9.82 -1.32
N VAL A 121 -1.54 -10.83 -2.16
CA VAL A 121 -0.41 -11.70 -2.56
C VAL A 121 0.66 -10.90 -3.29
N PHE A 122 0.26 -10.11 -4.28
CA PHE A 122 1.22 -9.38 -5.12
C PHE A 122 1.70 -8.08 -4.48
N GLY A 123 0.97 -7.51 -3.51
CA GLY A 123 1.48 -6.44 -2.65
C GLY A 123 2.74 -6.88 -1.90
N GLY A 124 2.68 -8.06 -1.26
CA GLY A 124 3.82 -8.67 -0.58
C GLY A 124 4.96 -9.04 -1.52
N TYR A 125 4.63 -9.63 -2.65
CA TYR A 125 5.61 -9.98 -3.67
C TYR A 125 6.33 -8.75 -4.24
N GLY A 126 5.62 -7.65 -4.51
CA GLY A 126 6.22 -6.39 -4.98
C GLY A 126 7.20 -5.80 -3.97
N CYS A 127 6.83 -5.79 -2.69
CA CYS A 127 7.72 -5.33 -1.61
C CYS A 127 8.92 -6.28 -1.40
N TYR A 128 8.72 -7.60 -1.53
CA TYR A 128 9.81 -8.58 -1.58
C TYR A 128 10.82 -8.23 -2.69
N LEU A 129 10.36 -7.95 -3.90
CA LEU A 129 11.24 -7.59 -5.02
C LEU A 129 12.06 -6.32 -4.72
N LEU A 130 11.42 -5.30 -4.14
CA LEU A 130 12.10 -4.07 -3.73
C LEU A 130 13.15 -4.34 -2.67
N ALA A 131 12.81 -5.02 -1.58
CA ALA A 131 13.73 -5.32 -0.49
C ALA A 131 14.87 -6.24 -0.95
N ASN A 132 14.59 -7.22 -1.82
CA ASN A 132 15.60 -8.13 -2.37
C ASN A 132 16.59 -7.39 -3.30
N ASN A 133 16.19 -6.29 -3.88
CA ASN A 133 17.12 -5.43 -4.63
C ASN A 133 18.25 -4.89 -3.74
N PHE A 134 17.98 -4.60 -2.47
CA PHE A 134 18.95 -4.08 -1.52
C PHE A 134 19.69 -5.18 -0.75
N ASN A 135 18.94 -6.12 -0.17
CA ASN A 135 19.47 -7.14 0.74
C ASN A 135 20.14 -8.30 0.02
N LYS A 136 19.69 -8.63 -1.20
CA LYS A 136 20.07 -9.84 -1.92
C LYS A 136 19.91 -11.11 -1.05
N ASN A 137 18.87 -11.10 -0.21
CA ASN A 137 18.59 -12.18 0.73
C ASN A 137 17.09 -12.50 0.76
N TYR A 138 16.76 -13.72 0.39
CA TYR A 138 15.41 -14.24 0.26
C TYR A 138 14.57 -14.05 1.54
N LEU A 139 15.08 -14.52 2.69
CA LEU A 139 14.33 -14.55 3.94
C LEU A 139 14.04 -13.14 4.50
N SER A 140 15.04 -12.27 4.51
CA SER A 140 14.86 -10.89 4.99
C SER A 140 13.91 -10.10 4.10
N SER A 141 13.88 -10.40 2.80
CA SER A 141 13.00 -9.73 1.84
C SER A 141 11.55 -10.20 1.96
N ILE A 142 11.30 -11.47 2.35
CA ILE A 142 9.96 -11.95 2.71
C ILE A 142 9.42 -11.16 3.91
N ILE A 143 10.23 -10.88 4.93
CA ILE A 143 9.79 -10.07 6.06
C ILE A 143 9.34 -8.67 5.64
N ALA A 144 10.06 -8.03 4.71
CA ALA A 144 9.60 -6.74 4.17
C ALA A 144 8.21 -6.86 3.50
N GLY A 145 7.99 -7.90 2.71
CA GLY A 145 6.69 -8.16 2.08
C GLY A 145 5.59 -8.41 3.11
N ILE A 146 5.86 -9.19 4.17
CA ILE A 146 4.91 -9.45 5.26
C ILE A 146 4.52 -8.13 5.94
N ILE A 147 5.51 -7.31 6.32
CA ILE A 147 5.26 -6.02 6.96
C ILE A 147 4.38 -5.15 6.05
N PHE A 148 4.76 -4.95 4.79
CA PHE A 148 4.07 -4.03 3.91
C PHE A 148 2.63 -4.45 3.62
N THR A 149 2.40 -5.75 3.40
CA THR A 149 1.08 -6.26 3.00
C THR A 149 0.11 -6.37 4.15
N PHE A 150 0.55 -6.85 5.30
CA PHE A 150 -0.35 -7.17 6.41
C PHE A 150 -0.40 -6.08 7.49
N THR A 151 0.05 -4.85 7.19
CA THR A 151 -0.13 -3.70 8.11
C THR A 151 -1.60 -3.50 8.44
N THR A 152 -1.87 -3.03 9.65
CA THR A 152 -3.23 -2.66 10.10
C THR A 152 -3.92 -1.74 9.10
N TYR A 153 -3.20 -0.72 8.58
CA TYR A 153 -3.73 0.18 7.55
C TYR A 153 -4.20 -0.57 6.29
N HIS A 154 -3.34 -1.40 5.70
CA HIS A 154 -3.67 -2.08 4.46
C HIS A 154 -4.78 -3.12 4.65
N MET A 155 -4.77 -3.86 5.74
CA MET A 155 -5.81 -4.83 6.06
C MET A 155 -7.18 -4.14 6.28
N ALA A 156 -7.20 -3.03 7.03
CA ALA A 156 -8.42 -2.27 7.24
C ALA A 156 -9.00 -1.71 5.91
N HIS A 157 -8.15 -1.12 5.07
CA HIS A 157 -8.57 -0.56 3.79
C HIS A 157 -8.93 -1.64 2.76
N SER A 158 -8.27 -2.79 2.76
CA SER A 158 -8.63 -3.88 1.87
C SER A 158 -10.03 -4.44 2.15
N ASN A 159 -10.58 -4.18 3.33
CA ASN A 159 -11.92 -4.60 3.72
C ASN A 159 -13.00 -3.55 3.46
N GLY A 160 -12.66 -2.27 3.54
CA GLY A 160 -13.62 -1.16 3.38
C GLY A 160 -13.47 -0.36 2.09
N HIS A 161 -12.23 -0.14 1.64
CA HIS A 161 -11.89 0.72 0.50
C HIS A 161 -11.10 -0.05 -0.55
N PHE A 162 -11.78 -0.90 -1.30
CA PHE A 162 -11.16 -1.89 -2.18
C PHE A 162 -10.16 -1.30 -3.20
N GLY A 163 -10.41 -0.09 -3.71
CA GLY A 163 -9.45 0.59 -4.58
C GLY A 163 -8.07 0.81 -3.94
N LEU A 164 -8.02 0.90 -2.59
CA LEU A 164 -6.79 1.05 -1.82
C LEU A 164 -6.11 -0.29 -1.45
N SER A 165 -6.74 -1.43 -1.77
CA SER A 165 -6.11 -2.75 -1.55
C SER A 165 -5.03 -3.08 -2.57
N MET A 166 -5.02 -2.41 -3.73
CA MET A 166 -4.10 -2.68 -4.84
C MET A 166 -2.77 -1.95 -4.69
N ILE A 167 -2.00 -2.25 -3.65
CA ILE A 167 -0.71 -1.60 -3.36
C ILE A 167 0.48 -2.17 -4.16
N VAL A 168 0.26 -3.18 -4.98
CA VAL A 168 1.31 -3.94 -5.69
C VAL A 168 2.25 -3.06 -6.52
N TRP A 169 1.72 -2.05 -7.19
CA TRP A 169 2.50 -1.22 -8.12
C TRP A 169 3.41 -0.22 -7.43
N ILE A 170 3.13 0.16 -6.17
CA ILE A 170 3.92 1.12 -5.40
C ILE A 170 5.37 0.63 -5.21
N PRO A 171 5.65 -0.55 -4.60
CA PRO A 171 7.01 -1.02 -4.41
C PRO A 171 7.71 -1.36 -5.74
N ILE A 172 6.96 -1.81 -6.76
CA ILE A 172 7.52 -2.08 -8.08
C ILE A 172 7.97 -0.77 -8.74
N PHE A 173 7.18 0.30 -8.67
CA PHE A 173 7.57 1.62 -9.16
C PHE A 173 8.85 2.12 -8.47
N VAL A 174 8.88 2.05 -7.14
CA VAL A 174 10.05 2.45 -6.34
C VAL A 174 11.29 1.63 -6.71
N LEU A 175 11.13 0.33 -6.97
CA LEU A 175 12.21 -0.51 -7.48
C LEU A 175 12.80 0.03 -8.79
N PHE A 176 11.94 0.43 -9.74
CA PHE A 176 12.41 0.98 -11.02
C PHE A 176 13.12 2.33 -10.85
N LEU A 177 12.68 3.19 -9.92
CA LEU A 177 13.43 4.41 -9.58
C LEU A 177 14.86 4.10 -9.12
N PHE A 178 15.05 3.11 -8.23
CA PHE A 178 16.39 2.70 -7.80
C PHE A 178 17.20 2.07 -8.93
N LYS A 179 16.55 1.37 -9.86
CA LYS A 179 17.22 0.82 -11.05
C LYS A 179 17.82 1.91 -11.96
N LEU A 180 17.22 3.12 -11.99
CA LEU A 180 17.82 4.25 -12.71
C LEU A 180 19.17 4.67 -12.15
N LEU A 181 19.41 4.47 -10.84
CA LEU A 181 20.69 4.76 -10.19
C LEU A 181 21.76 3.70 -10.49
N GLU A 182 21.33 2.46 -10.71
CA GLU A 182 22.23 1.30 -10.83
C GLU A 182 22.66 1.05 -12.28
N LYS A 183 21.79 1.31 -13.23
CA LYS A 183 21.98 0.89 -14.64
C LYS A 183 21.63 1.99 -15.64
N GLN A 184 22.54 2.20 -16.59
CA GLN A 184 22.38 3.16 -17.69
C GLN A 184 21.62 2.54 -18.89
N SER A 185 20.50 1.91 -18.67
CA SER A 185 19.68 1.30 -19.72
C SER A 185 18.41 2.08 -19.93
N LYS A 186 18.00 2.27 -21.18
CA LYS A 186 16.71 2.89 -21.54
C LYS A 186 15.48 2.02 -21.20
N PHE A 187 15.70 0.74 -20.93
CA PHE A 187 14.65 -0.20 -20.51
C PHE A 187 13.98 0.23 -19.19
N TYR A 188 14.79 0.60 -18.18
CA TYR A 188 14.25 0.91 -16.85
C TYR A 188 13.37 2.17 -16.79
N PRO A 189 13.69 3.29 -17.46
CA PRO A 189 12.80 4.44 -17.47
C PRO A 189 11.48 4.17 -18.19
N ILE A 190 11.50 3.37 -19.27
CA ILE A 190 10.28 3.04 -20.02
C ILE A 190 9.36 2.17 -19.15
N ILE A 191 9.86 1.07 -18.60
CA ILE A 191 9.06 0.21 -17.75
C ILE A 191 8.64 0.95 -16.46
N GLY A 192 9.54 1.75 -15.86
CA GLY A 192 9.21 2.59 -14.71
C GLY A 192 8.08 3.57 -15.00
N GLY A 193 8.05 4.18 -16.19
CA GLY A 193 6.94 5.05 -16.64
C GLY A 193 5.62 4.30 -16.83
N ILE A 194 5.67 3.08 -17.39
CA ILE A 194 4.50 2.21 -17.49
C ILE A 194 3.98 1.81 -16.11
N VAL A 195 4.89 1.46 -15.18
CA VAL A 195 4.46 1.13 -13.80
C VAL A 195 3.90 2.36 -13.08
N PHE A 196 4.45 3.57 -13.33
CA PHE A 196 3.88 4.81 -12.82
C PHE A 196 2.43 5.00 -13.30
N PHE A 197 2.16 4.76 -14.59
CA PHE A 197 0.80 4.74 -15.13
C PHE A 197 -0.07 3.69 -14.44
N LEU A 198 0.42 2.46 -14.21
CA LEU A 198 -0.34 1.43 -13.50
C LEU A 198 -0.69 1.83 -12.06
N VAL A 199 0.20 2.57 -11.37
CA VAL A 199 -0.11 3.16 -10.06
C VAL A 199 -1.29 4.14 -10.17
N SER A 200 -1.25 5.06 -11.13
CA SER A 200 -2.33 6.04 -11.35
C SER A 200 -3.64 5.38 -11.82
N PHE A 201 -3.53 4.33 -12.63
CA PHE A 201 -4.65 3.52 -13.09
C PHE A 201 -5.31 2.73 -11.94
N THR A 202 -4.57 2.51 -10.85
CA THR A 202 -5.09 1.85 -9.65
C THR A 202 -5.86 2.83 -8.77
N HIS A 203 -5.24 3.95 -8.37
CA HIS A 203 -5.88 4.92 -7.49
C HIS A 203 -5.16 6.28 -7.51
N LEU A 204 -5.95 7.38 -7.54
CA LEU A 204 -5.42 8.75 -7.60
C LEU A 204 -4.51 9.08 -6.40
N TYR A 205 -4.84 8.63 -5.18
CA TYR A 205 -3.97 8.82 -4.01
C TYR A 205 -2.59 8.24 -4.24
N TYR A 206 -2.50 7.04 -4.78
CA TYR A 206 -1.22 6.37 -5.03
C TYR A 206 -0.39 7.08 -6.10
N PHE A 207 -1.05 7.65 -7.12
CA PHE A 207 -0.40 8.54 -8.06
C PHE A 207 0.30 9.72 -7.36
N VAL A 208 -0.41 10.43 -6.48
CA VAL A 208 0.14 11.56 -5.72
C VAL A 208 1.29 11.10 -4.82
N PHE A 209 1.14 9.96 -4.14
CA PHE A 209 2.17 9.45 -3.24
C PHE A 209 3.47 9.09 -3.96
N VAL A 210 3.39 8.42 -5.10
CA VAL A 210 4.59 8.07 -5.87
C VAL A 210 5.18 9.28 -6.59
N ALA A 211 4.37 10.28 -6.96
CA ALA A 211 4.86 11.56 -7.47
C ALA A 211 5.65 12.31 -6.39
N MET A 212 5.12 12.45 -5.17
CA MET A 212 5.85 13.04 -4.04
C MET A 212 7.12 12.26 -3.70
N PHE A 213 7.03 10.92 -3.66
CA PHE A 213 8.21 10.07 -3.47
C PHE A 213 9.26 10.35 -4.54
N SER A 214 8.86 10.49 -5.81
CA SER A 214 9.76 10.76 -6.92
C SER A 214 10.46 12.13 -6.78
N ILE A 215 9.75 13.15 -6.29
CA ILE A 215 10.33 14.48 -6.01
C ILE A 215 11.40 14.36 -4.92
N VAL A 216 11.08 13.72 -3.79
CA VAL A 216 12.04 13.51 -2.68
C VAL A 216 13.23 12.66 -3.16
N PHE A 217 12.97 11.60 -3.92
CA PHE A 217 14.00 10.73 -4.49
C PHE A 217 14.97 11.53 -5.39
N PHE A 218 14.42 12.29 -6.31
CA PHE A 218 15.21 13.09 -7.23
C PHE A 218 16.05 14.14 -6.48
N ALA A 219 15.43 14.88 -5.56
CA ALA A 219 16.12 15.88 -4.74
C ALA A 219 17.30 15.27 -3.95
N VAL A 220 17.05 14.18 -3.21
CA VAL A 220 18.10 13.52 -2.42
C VAL A 220 19.26 13.04 -3.28
N TYR A 221 18.98 12.41 -4.41
CA TYR A 221 20.05 11.83 -5.23
C TYR A 221 20.76 12.84 -6.13
N ILE A 222 20.12 13.92 -6.53
CA ILE A 222 20.78 15.03 -7.24
C ILE A 222 21.74 15.77 -6.31
N PHE A 223 21.29 16.14 -5.09
CA PHE A 223 22.11 16.90 -4.15
C PHE A 223 23.25 16.05 -3.56
N LYS A 224 22.98 14.80 -3.19
CA LYS A 224 23.97 13.91 -2.56
C LYS A 224 25.10 13.50 -3.48
N GLN A 225 24.85 13.33 -4.77
CA GLN A 225 25.86 12.81 -5.69
C GLN A 225 26.76 13.90 -6.28
N LYS A 226 26.50 15.20 -6.02
CA LYS A 226 27.15 16.33 -6.73
C LYS A 226 27.17 16.12 -8.26
N LYS A 227 26.32 15.24 -8.76
CA LYS A 227 26.30 14.71 -10.11
C LYS A 227 25.06 15.19 -10.87
N ILE A 228 24.78 16.49 -10.86
CA ILE A 228 24.07 17.13 -12.01
C ILE A 228 24.80 16.76 -13.32
N SER A 229 26.07 16.39 -13.24
CA SER A 229 26.90 15.80 -14.30
C SER A 229 26.41 14.41 -14.79
N ASN A 230 25.52 13.68 -14.11
CA ASN A 230 25.00 12.45 -14.68
C ASN A 230 23.77 12.73 -15.55
N LYS A 231 24.05 13.37 -16.72
CA LYS A 231 23.04 13.65 -17.74
C LYS A 231 22.13 12.45 -18.04
N THR A 232 22.69 11.26 -18.02
CA THR A 232 21.95 10.00 -18.26
C THR A 232 20.89 9.74 -17.18
N PHE A 233 21.18 9.98 -15.89
CA PHE A 233 20.20 9.82 -14.82
C PHE A 233 19.05 10.82 -14.99
N VAL A 234 19.35 12.09 -15.21
CA VAL A 234 18.34 13.13 -15.40
C VAL A 234 17.45 12.82 -16.61
N VAL A 235 18.07 12.44 -17.75
CA VAL A 235 17.31 12.06 -18.96
C VAL A 235 16.43 10.84 -18.70
N ASN A 236 16.94 9.79 -18.07
CA ASN A 236 16.18 8.59 -17.78
C ASN A 236 15.03 8.87 -16.80
N PHE A 237 15.26 9.69 -15.77
CA PHE A 237 14.23 10.11 -14.84
C PHE A 237 13.14 10.94 -15.55
N SER A 238 13.54 11.87 -16.44
CA SER A 238 12.60 12.67 -17.24
C SER A 238 11.78 11.79 -18.19
N ILE A 239 12.37 10.77 -18.82
CA ILE A 239 11.65 9.82 -19.68
C ILE A 239 10.59 9.06 -18.85
N LEU A 240 10.97 8.56 -17.66
CA LEU A 240 10.05 7.87 -16.78
C LEU A 240 8.84 8.75 -16.41
N LEU A 241 9.12 9.98 -15.94
CA LEU A 241 8.06 10.92 -15.59
C LEU A 241 7.21 11.32 -16.80
N LEU A 242 7.82 11.56 -17.96
CA LEU A 242 7.08 11.93 -19.17
C LEU A 242 6.09 10.84 -19.56
N ILE A 243 6.52 9.59 -19.63
CA ILE A 243 5.64 8.46 -19.95
C ILE A 243 4.53 8.34 -18.90
N GLY A 244 4.88 8.31 -17.61
CA GLY A 244 3.92 8.15 -16.52
C GLY A 244 2.91 9.29 -16.47
N LEU A 245 3.35 10.54 -16.44
CA LEU A 245 2.46 11.70 -16.35
C LEU A 245 1.57 11.83 -17.58
N THR A 246 2.13 11.70 -18.80
CA THR A 246 1.32 11.79 -20.04
C THR A 246 0.21 10.73 -20.06
N SER A 247 0.56 9.47 -19.73
CA SER A 247 -0.43 8.39 -19.71
C SER A 247 -1.49 8.62 -18.62
N SER A 248 -1.08 9.10 -17.45
CA SER A 248 -2.00 9.43 -16.35
C SER A 248 -2.92 10.59 -16.69
N THR A 249 -2.40 11.63 -17.33
CA THR A 249 -3.21 12.80 -17.77
C THR A 249 -4.28 12.35 -18.77
N ILE A 250 -3.92 11.55 -19.77
CA ILE A 250 -4.88 11.02 -20.75
C ILE A 250 -6.00 10.23 -20.06
N LEU A 251 -5.66 9.43 -19.04
CA LEU A 251 -6.63 8.66 -18.28
C LEU A 251 -7.58 9.56 -17.46
N LEU A 252 -7.05 10.66 -16.90
CA LEU A 252 -7.80 11.55 -16.01
C LEU A 252 -8.57 12.64 -16.78
N LEU A 253 -8.25 12.89 -18.06
CA LEU A 253 -8.93 13.91 -18.89
C LEU A 253 -10.46 13.85 -18.82
N PRO A 254 -11.12 12.67 -18.90
CA PRO A 254 -12.57 12.59 -18.83
C PRO A 254 -13.15 13.02 -17.46
N THR A 255 -12.33 13.04 -16.41
CA THR A 255 -12.75 13.40 -15.04
C THR A 255 -12.48 14.86 -14.68
N ILE A 256 -11.64 15.56 -15.45
CA ILE A 256 -11.22 16.96 -15.18
C ILE A 256 -12.33 17.97 -15.55
N GLY A 257 -13.37 17.56 -16.26
CA GLY A 257 -14.47 18.41 -16.68
C GLY A 257 -15.70 18.42 -15.76
N ASP A 258 -15.76 17.51 -14.81
CA ASP A 258 -16.85 17.43 -13.84
C ASP A 258 -16.61 18.45 -12.70
N SER A 259 -16.80 19.74 -13.03
CA SER A 259 -16.60 20.87 -12.11
C SER A 259 -17.63 20.95 -10.96
N ASP A 260 -18.53 20.00 -10.86
CA ASP A 260 -19.59 19.97 -9.84
C ASP A 260 -19.20 19.20 -8.57
N LEU A 261 -17.97 18.65 -8.49
CA LEU A 261 -17.49 18.07 -7.25
C LEU A 261 -17.21 19.20 -6.24
N PRO A 262 -17.93 19.25 -5.12
CA PRO A 262 -17.69 20.29 -4.12
C PRO A 262 -16.27 20.12 -3.56
N SER A 263 -15.50 21.22 -3.51
CA SER A 263 -14.20 21.23 -2.89
C SER A 263 -14.31 20.69 -1.45
N ARG A 264 -13.42 19.79 -1.07
CA ARG A 264 -13.43 19.21 0.27
C ARG A 264 -12.93 20.23 1.30
N PRO A 265 -13.76 20.58 2.29
CA PRO A 265 -13.37 21.58 3.26
C PRO A 265 -12.25 21.07 4.18
N LEU A 266 -11.46 21.98 4.71
CA LEU A 266 -10.31 21.68 5.56
C LEU A 266 -10.64 20.78 6.76
N TYR A 267 -11.85 20.89 7.31
CA TYR A 267 -12.26 20.05 8.43
C TYR A 267 -12.30 18.56 8.07
N GLU A 268 -12.60 18.21 6.80
CA GLU A 268 -12.55 16.82 6.35
C GLU A 268 -11.10 16.29 6.32
N HIS A 269 -10.13 17.10 5.89
CA HIS A 269 -8.72 16.74 5.97
C HIS A 269 -8.28 16.50 7.42
N ASN A 270 -8.72 17.34 8.35
CA ASN A 270 -8.49 17.12 9.78
C ASN A 270 -9.18 15.85 10.29
N LEU A 271 -10.43 15.62 9.88
CA LEU A 271 -11.20 14.44 10.29
C LEU A 271 -10.57 13.13 9.84
N PHE A 272 -10.10 13.08 8.58
CA PHE A 272 -9.50 11.90 7.97
C PHE A 272 -7.96 11.90 8.00
N SER A 273 -7.35 12.62 8.92
CA SER A 273 -5.94 12.52 9.27
C SER A 273 -5.76 11.72 10.56
N ILE A 274 -4.59 11.12 10.74
CA ILE A 274 -4.28 10.33 11.93
C ILE A 274 -4.01 11.22 13.15
N ASN A 275 -4.25 10.67 14.34
CA ASN A 275 -3.75 11.25 15.58
C ASN A 275 -2.39 10.64 15.92
N LEU A 276 -1.56 11.38 16.65
CA LEU A 276 -0.19 10.95 16.93
C LEU A 276 -0.13 9.59 17.64
N GLU A 277 -1.03 9.37 18.59
CA GLU A 277 -1.12 8.12 19.35
C GLU A 277 -1.51 6.91 18.48
N ASN A 278 -2.23 7.09 17.37
CA ASN A 278 -2.63 5.99 16.48
C ASN A 278 -1.43 5.28 15.85
N LEU A 279 -0.27 5.94 15.77
CA LEU A 279 0.96 5.31 15.26
C LEU A 279 1.51 4.23 16.18
N ILE A 280 1.26 4.36 17.50
CA ILE A 280 1.85 3.50 18.53
C ILE A 280 0.83 2.71 19.35
N LEU A 281 -0.44 3.10 19.30
CA LEU A 281 -1.50 2.35 19.98
C LEU A 281 -2.20 1.43 18.98
N PRO A 282 -2.31 0.13 19.29
CA PRO A 282 -3.15 -0.76 18.52
C PRO A 282 -4.62 -0.36 18.64
N THR A 283 -5.41 -0.67 17.64
CA THR A 283 -6.84 -0.34 17.65
C THR A 283 -7.60 -1.16 18.70
N PRO A 284 -8.79 -0.69 19.16
CA PRO A 284 -9.61 -1.45 20.09
C PRO A 284 -10.02 -2.84 19.57
N GLU A 285 -10.16 -2.99 18.25
CA GLU A 285 -10.46 -4.27 17.62
C GLU A 285 -9.23 -5.16 17.42
N HIS A 286 -8.06 -4.71 17.78
CA HIS A 286 -6.87 -5.52 17.73
C HIS A 286 -6.99 -6.71 18.70
N THR A 287 -6.56 -7.90 18.28
CA THR A 287 -6.67 -9.14 19.06
C THR A 287 -6.17 -9.00 20.50
N THR A 288 -5.08 -8.26 20.72
CA THR A 288 -4.56 -8.02 22.08
C THR A 288 -5.50 -7.19 22.94
N GLN A 289 -6.31 -6.30 22.34
CA GLN A 289 -7.29 -5.48 23.06
C GLN A 289 -8.55 -6.23 23.37
N ILE A 290 -8.99 -7.11 22.47
CA ILE A 290 -10.13 -7.99 22.70
C ILE A 290 -9.85 -8.94 23.87
N ILE A 291 -8.65 -9.55 23.89
CA ILE A 291 -8.21 -10.44 24.99
C ILE A 291 -8.14 -9.69 26.32
N SER A 292 -7.78 -8.42 26.30
CA SER A 292 -7.62 -7.58 27.51
C SER A 292 -8.86 -6.73 27.84
N ASP A 293 -9.98 -6.95 27.16
CA ASP A 293 -11.22 -6.16 27.31
C ASP A 293 -10.97 -4.63 27.11
N GLY A 294 -10.13 -4.28 26.14
CA GLY A 294 -9.71 -2.90 25.88
C GLY A 294 -8.77 -2.33 26.96
N GLY A 295 -8.35 -3.13 27.93
CA GLY A 295 -7.69 -2.67 29.15
C GLY A 295 -6.45 -1.84 28.94
N ALA A 296 -5.58 -2.20 27.99
CA ALA A 296 -4.33 -1.45 27.77
C ALA A 296 -4.58 -0.06 27.17
N ILE A 297 -5.44 0.06 26.16
CA ILE A 297 -5.79 1.36 25.57
C ILE A 297 -6.62 2.17 26.53
N ARG A 298 -7.63 1.57 27.18
CA ARG A 298 -8.43 2.24 28.19
C ARG A 298 -7.55 2.78 29.33
N SER A 299 -6.61 1.98 29.84
CA SER A 299 -5.65 2.41 30.87
C SER A 299 -4.75 3.56 30.39
N PHE A 300 -4.33 3.53 29.10
CA PHE A 300 -3.54 4.60 28.52
C PHE A 300 -4.35 5.92 28.45
N TYR A 301 -5.57 5.89 27.94
CA TYR A 301 -6.44 7.07 27.91
C TYR A 301 -6.74 7.61 29.32
N THR A 302 -7.04 6.72 30.27
CA THR A 302 -7.25 7.11 31.67
C THR A 302 -6.02 7.73 32.30
N PHE A 303 -4.82 7.22 31.99
CA PHE A 303 -3.56 7.78 32.47
C PHE A 303 -3.37 9.24 32.04
N PHE A 304 -3.82 9.61 30.84
CA PHE A 304 -3.79 10.98 30.33
C PHE A 304 -5.06 11.78 30.61
N ASP A 305 -5.93 11.28 31.48
CA ASP A 305 -7.22 11.91 31.83
C ASP A 305 -8.09 12.21 30.59
N LYS A 306 -8.08 11.28 29.63
CA LYS A 306 -8.88 11.36 28.40
C LYS A 306 -9.99 10.32 28.41
N PRO A 307 -11.23 10.68 28.03
CA PRO A 307 -12.31 9.71 27.93
C PRO A 307 -12.06 8.73 26.79
N PHE A 308 -12.11 7.45 27.10
CA PHE A 308 -11.95 6.39 26.09
C PHE A 308 -13.08 6.42 25.03
N ASP A 309 -14.27 6.89 25.43
CA ASP A 309 -15.45 6.98 24.55
C ASP A 309 -15.29 7.98 23.40
N THR A 310 -14.27 8.86 23.44
CA THR A 310 -13.92 9.75 22.33
C THR A 310 -13.13 9.05 21.23
N TYR A 311 -12.71 7.79 21.44
CA TYR A 311 -12.04 7.02 20.42
C TYR A 311 -12.97 6.75 19.25
N GLN A 312 -12.80 7.50 18.17
CA GLN A 312 -13.58 7.31 16.96
C GLN A 312 -12.92 6.24 16.08
N LEU A 313 -13.62 5.12 15.94
CA LEU A 313 -13.25 4.06 15.01
C LEU A 313 -13.53 4.48 13.58
N GLN A 314 -12.57 5.16 12.98
CA GLN A 314 -12.57 5.40 11.55
C GLN A 314 -11.51 4.51 10.91
N VAL A 315 -11.83 3.91 9.77
CA VAL A 315 -10.89 3.08 8.99
C VAL A 315 -9.58 3.82 8.73
N GLU A 316 -9.65 5.13 8.54
CA GLU A 316 -8.48 6.00 8.32
C GLU A 316 -7.56 6.11 9.56
N ASN A 317 -8.07 5.87 10.77
CA ASN A 317 -7.29 5.90 12.01
C ASN A 317 -6.61 4.56 12.35
N LEU A 318 -6.86 3.51 11.57
CA LEU A 318 -6.29 2.19 11.77
C LEU A 318 -4.87 2.10 11.18
N VAL A 319 -3.90 2.74 11.85
CA VAL A 319 -2.54 2.97 11.32
C VAL A 319 -1.41 2.51 12.22
N PHE A 320 -1.69 1.67 13.21
CA PHE A 320 -0.68 1.12 14.11
C PHE A 320 0.52 0.55 13.36
N LEU A 321 1.73 1.05 13.67
CA LEU A 321 2.96 0.69 12.95
C LEU A 321 3.57 -0.66 13.37
N GLY A 322 3.13 -1.24 14.48
CA GLY A 322 3.69 -2.44 15.07
C GLY A 322 4.97 -2.18 15.88
N TYR A 323 5.01 -2.65 17.11
CA TYR A 323 6.17 -2.48 17.98
C TYR A 323 7.40 -3.22 17.45
N SER A 324 7.20 -4.42 16.89
CA SER A 324 8.28 -5.20 16.27
C SER A 324 8.86 -4.47 15.06
N VAL A 325 8.03 -3.84 14.23
CA VAL A 325 8.46 -3.10 13.04
C VAL A 325 9.23 -1.85 13.44
N ILE A 326 8.74 -1.08 14.43
CA ILE A 326 9.44 0.08 14.98
C ILE A 326 10.80 -0.34 15.55
N PHE A 327 10.83 -1.40 16.35
CA PHE A 327 12.07 -1.92 16.96
C PHE A 327 13.08 -2.39 15.91
N LEU A 328 12.65 -3.18 14.93
CA LEU A 328 13.53 -3.66 13.86
C LEU A 328 14.05 -2.50 13.01
N SER A 329 13.20 -1.50 12.71
CA SER A 329 13.61 -0.31 11.95
C SER A 329 14.62 0.54 12.72
N ALA A 330 14.42 0.72 14.02
CA ALA A 330 15.38 1.41 14.90
C ALA A 330 16.72 0.68 14.96
N LEU A 331 16.72 -0.65 15.09
CA LEU A 331 17.95 -1.45 15.06
C LEU A 331 18.68 -1.36 13.71
N ALA A 332 17.97 -1.22 12.59
CA ALA A 332 18.60 -1.00 11.28
C ALA A 332 19.41 0.31 11.30
N VAL A 333 18.86 1.38 11.88
CA VAL A 333 19.52 2.68 11.96
C VAL A 333 20.71 2.66 12.91
N ILE A 334 20.58 2.01 14.06
CA ILE A 334 21.61 1.99 15.12
C ILE A 334 22.74 1.03 14.76
N LYS A 335 22.40 -0.20 14.34
CA LYS A 335 23.36 -1.32 14.29
C LYS A 335 23.59 -1.89 12.89
N TYR A 336 22.55 -2.04 12.08
CA TYR A 336 22.62 -2.76 10.81
C TYR A 336 22.54 -1.83 9.60
N ARG A 337 23.35 -0.77 9.64
CA ARG A 337 23.36 0.28 8.62
C ARG A 337 23.64 -0.27 7.23
N GLN A 338 22.73 -0.02 6.32
CA GLN A 338 22.83 -0.39 4.90
C GLN A 338 22.83 0.84 4.00
N LYS A 339 23.20 0.62 2.72
CA LYS A 339 23.09 1.65 1.70
C LYS A 339 21.64 2.15 1.61
N HIS A 340 21.45 3.43 1.42
CA HIS A 340 20.15 4.10 1.35
C HIS A 340 19.31 4.13 2.64
N MET A 341 19.83 3.69 3.78
CA MET A 341 19.12 3.68 5.06
C MET A 341 18.57 5.07 5.43
N TRP A 342 19.38 6.12 5.33
CA TRP A 342 18.94 7.49 5.63
C TRP A 342 17.86 7.99 4.69
N PHE A 343 17.86 7.53 3.44
CA PHE A 343 16.79 7.84 2.51
C PHE A 343 15.47 7.22 2.98
N TRP A 344 15.47 5.95 3.37
CA TRP A 344 14.28 5.28 3.87
C TRP A 344 13.76 5.89 5.17
N LEU A 345 14.65 6.31 6.06
CA LEU A 345 14.26 7.03 7.28
C LEU A 345 13.64 8.39 6.96
N LEU A 346 14.19 9.13 6.00
CA LEU A 346 13.60 10.38 5.51
C LEU A 346 12.21 10.14 4.90
N ILE A 347 12.04 9.12 4.06
CA ILE A 347 10.74 8.77 3.48
C ILE A 347 9.74 8.43 4.57
N ALA A 348 10.09 7.58 5.55
CA ALA A 348 9.21 7.27 6.67
C ALA A 348 8.76 8.55 7.39
N GLY A 349 9.70 9.45 7.74
CA GLY A 349 9.41 10.71 8.42
C GLY A 349 8.50 11.65 7.60
N VAL A 350 8.82 11.87 6.32
CA VAL A 350 8.03 12.74 5.44
C VAL A 350 6.58 12.22 5.35
N PHE A 351 6.38 10.94 5.08
CA PHE A 351 5.05 10.40 4.87
C PHE A 351 4.26 10.20 6.17
N ILE A 352 4.91 9.98 7.32
CA ILE A 352 4.27 10.06 8.64
C ILE A 352 3.76 11.49 8.87
N VAL A 353 4.59 12.51 8.67
CA VAL A 353 4.20 13.91 8.89
C VAL A 353 3.04 14.31 7.96
N MET A 354 3.05 13.87 6.70
CA MET A 354 1.94 14.09 5.78
C MET A 354 0.65 13.39 6.23
N SER A 355 0.74 12.20 6.80
CA SER A 355 -0.43 11.46 7.27
C SER A 355 -1.09 12.06 8.53
N LEU A 356 -0.35 12.86 9.30
CA LEU A 356 -0.90 13.62 10.43
C LEU A 356 -1.84 14.76 9.99
N GLY A 357 -1.89 15.09 8.69
CA GLY A 357 -2.82 16.06 8.11
C GLY A 357 -2.41 17.51 8.28
N PRO A 358 -3.36 18.46 8.17
CA PRO A 358 -3.08 19.88 8.16
C PRO A 358 -2.70 20.45 9.54
N GLU A 359 -3.17 19.80 10.61
CA GLU A 359 -2.90 20.19 11.98
C GLU A 359 -2.60 18.98 12.85
N LEU A 360 -1.58 19.06 13.70
CA LEU A 360 -1.26 18.00 14.63
C LEU A 360 -2.39 17.79 15.64
N LYS A 361 -2.88 16.55 15.74
CA LYS A 361 -3.87 16.13 16.74
C LYS A 361 -3.26 15.13 17.72
N ILE A 362 -3.60 15.27 18.98
CA ILE A 362 -3.26 14.34 20.05
C ILE A 362 -4.55 14.03 20.83
N PHE A 363 -4.90 12.77 20.98
CA PHE A 363 -6.18 12.32 21.57
C PHE A 363 -7.40 13.00 20.93
N TYR A 364 -7.38 13.09 19.60
CA TYR A 364 -8.42 13.75 18.79
C TYR A 364 -8.57 15.25 18.99
N GLU A 365 -7.74 15.87 19.86
CA GLU A 365 -7.73 17.29 20.11
C GLU A 365 -6.71 17.99 19.22
N PRO A 366 -7.10 19.05 18.49
CA PRO A 366 -6.16 19.86 17.74
C PRO A 366 -5.20 20.61 18.68
N THR A 367 -3.92 20.62 18.31
CA THR A 367 -2.87 21.27 19.13
C THR A 367 -2.56 22.71 18.72
N GLY A 368 -3.10 23.20 17.60
CA GLY A 368 -2.72 24.48 16.99
C GLY A 368 -1.43 24.43 16.17
N ILE A 369 -0.73 23.28 16.13
CA ILE A 369 0.52 23.12 15.36
C ILE A 369 0.17 22.80 13.90
N ILE A 370 0.44 23.75 13.01
CA ILE A 370 0.24 23.62 11.58
C ILE A 370 1.32 22.71 10.99
N LEU A 371 0.92 21.74 10.17
CA LEU A 371 1.78 20.79 9.51
C LEU A 371 1.94 21.08 8.00
N PRO A 372 2.96 20.51 7.32
CA PRO A 372 3.22 20.76 5.90
C PRO A 372 2.05 20.46 4.96
N GLU A 373 1.18 19.52 5.29
CA GLU A 373 -0.02 19.20 4.51
C GLU A 373 -0.95 20.42 4.38
N ARG A 374 -1.08 21.23 5.42
CA ARG A 374 -1.84 22.49 5.39
C ARG A 374 -1.30 23.46 4.34
N ILE A 375 0.02 23.56 4.20
CA ILE A 375 0.63 24.44 3.21
C ILE A 375 0.26 23.98 1.80
N LEU A 376 0.26 22.66 1.55
CA LEU A 376 -0.12 22.10 0.27
C LEU A 376 -1.61 22.33 -0.01
N TYR A 377 -2.47 22.15 1.00
CA TYR A 377 -3.90 22.45 0.91
C TYR A 377 -4.18 23.91 0.51
N ASP A 378 -3.47 24.85 1.12
CA ASP A 378 -3.67 26.28 0.87
C ASP A 378 -3.03 26.76 -0.46
N THR A 379 -2.06 26.02 -1.02
CA THR A 379 -1.26 26.48 -2.17
C THR A 379 -1.51 25.72 -3.47
N ILE A 380 -1.98 24.47 -3.41
CA ILE A 380 -2.23 23.63 -4.58
C ILE A 380 -3.75 23.46 -4.73
N PRO A 381 -4.39 24.04 -5.79
CA PRO A 381 -5.85 24.07 -5.92
C PRO A 381 -6.51 22.70 -5.79
N GLU A 382 -5.99 21.68 -6.46
CA GLU A 382 -6.57 20.33 -6.49
C GLU A 382 -6.17 19.47 -5.28
N TRP A 383 -5.38 20.00 -4.34
CA TRP A 383 -4.98 19.28 -3.13
C TRP A 383 -6.16 18.97 -2.21
N ASN A 384 -7.15 19.84 -2.21
CA ASN A 384 -8.38 19.68 -1.44
C ASN A 384 -9.22 18.44 -1.85
N GLU A 385 -8.99 17.87 -3.04
CA GLU A 385 -9.62 16.61 -3.45
C GLU A 385 -9.02 15.38 -2.73
N LEU A 386 -7.85 15.52 -2.12
CA LEU A 386 -7.20 14.49 -1.34
C LEU A 386 -7.77 14.44 0.09
N ARG A 387 -9.03 14.06 0.21
CA ARG A 387 -9.83 14.08 1.43
C ARG A 387 -9.17 13.48 2.67
N ALA A 388 -8.33 12.42 2.52
CA ALA A 388 -7.84 11.60 3.63
C ALA A 388 -6.31 11.58 3.69
N PRO A 389 -5.67 12.54 4.38
CA PRO A 389 -4.22 12.55 4.59
C PRO A 389 -3.67 11.28 5.26
N ALA A 390 -4.46 10.61 6.13
CA ALA A 390 -4.07 9.36 6.77
C ALA A 390 -3.50 8.33 5.79
N ARG A 391 -3.96 8.33 4.54
CA ARG A 391 -3.55 7.38 3.49
C ARG A 391 -2.08 7.50 3.08
N PHE A 392 -1.42 8.63 3.37
CA PHE A 392 0.02 8.77 3.15
C PHE A 392 0.85 7.75 3.94
N ILE A 393 0.30 7.17 5.00
CA ILE A 393 0.98 6.18 5.85
C ILE A 393 1.44 4.93 5.08
N VAL A 394 0.82 4.59 3.96
CA VAL A 394 1.23 3.43 3.13
C VAL A 394 2.69 3.53 2.67
N MET A 395 3.14 4.75 2.36
CA MET A 395 4.53 5.00 1.95
C MET A 395 5.51 4.93 3.13
N ALA A 396 5.07 5.35 4.32
CA ALA A 396 5.85 5.16 5.54
C ALA A 396 5.98 3.67 5.88
N ASN A 397 4.90 2.90 5.75
CA ASN A 397 4.91 1.45 5.93
C ASN A 397 5.87 0.75 4.96
N LEU A 398 5.92 1.18 3.69
CA LEU A 398 6.90 0.67 2.73
C LEU A 398 8.33 0.95 3.17
N ALA A 399 8.61 2.16 3.64
CA ALA A 399 9.93 2.55 4.10
C ALA A 399 10.35 1.77 5.36
N LEU A 400 9.46 1.62 6.33
CA LEU A 400 9.69 0.84 7.55
C LEU A 400 9.88 -0.65 7.24
N ALA A 401 9.13 -1.21 6.28
CA ALA A 401 9.30 -2.59 5.83
C ALA A 401 10.71 -2.84 5.28
N VAL A 402 11.22 -1.93 4.44
CA VAL A 402 12.60 -2.02 3.93
C VAL A 402 13.61 -1.86 5.05
N LEU A 403 13.44 -0.89 5.97
CA LEU A 403 14.34 -0.69 7.12
C LEU A 403 14.37 -1.93 8.03
N ALA A 404 13.22 -2.46 8.41
CA ALA A 404 13.13 -3.66 9.25
C ALA A 404 13.83 -4.86 8.59
N SER A 405 13.71 -5.01 7.27
CA SER A 405 14.39 -6.07 6.52
C SER A 405 15.93 -5.98 6.59
N TYR A 406 16.50 -4.77 6.73
CA TYR A 406 17.95 -4.61 6.93
C TYR A 406 18.41 -5.21 8.27
N THR A 407 17.62 -5.07 9.31
CA THR A 407 17.91 -5.70 10.60
C THR A 407 17.87 -7.23 10.48
N VAL A 408 16.83 -7.78 9.85
CA VAL A 408 16.71 -9.23 9.66
C VAL A 408 17.89 -9.77 8.83
N TYR A 409 18.25 -9.08 7.75
CA TYR A 409 19.43 -9.41 6.96
C TYR A 409 20.71 -9.40 7.81
N GLY A 410 20.91 -8.35 8.63
CA GLY A 410 22.07 -8.22 9.50
C GLY A 410 22.13 -9.32 10.57
N LEU A 411 20.99 -9.73 11.14
CA LEU A 411 20.89 -10.84 12.09
C LEU A 411 21.26 -12.17 11.42
N ILE A 412 20.68 -12.45 10.26
CA ILE A 412 20.94 -13.66 9.47
C ILE A 412 22.43 -13.76 9.15
N LYS A 413 23.01 -12.69 8.58
CA LYS A 413 24.41 -12.68 8.14
C LYS A 413 25.41 -12.85 9.28
N ASN A 414 25.14 -12.25 10.44
CA ASN A 414 26.13 -12.14 11.51
C ASN A 414 25.99 -13.22 12.58
N LYS A 415 24.83 -13.88 12.73
CA LYS A 415 24.56 -14.76 13.86
C LYS A 415 24.22 -16.20 13.49
N PHE A 416 23.79 -16.45 12.25
CA PHE A 416 23.26 -17.76 11.87
C PHE A 416 23.90 -18.26 10.58
N SER A 417 24.66 -19.37 10.68
CA SER A 417 25.34 -20.01 9.56
C SER A 417 24.46 -21.05 8.84
N SER A 418 23.56 -21.71 9.56
CA SER A 418 22.66 -22.73 9.00
C SER A 418 21.40 -22.15 8.45
N PHE A 419 21.00 -22.55 7.23
CA PHE A 419 19.74 -22.16 6.61
C PHE A 419 18.52 -22.49 7.49
N LYS A 420 18.54 -23.63 8.19
CA LYS A 420 17.48 -24.02 9.14
C LYS A 420 17.30 -23.00 10.26
N GLN A 421 18.40 -22.52 10.86
CA GLN A 421 18.36 -21.51 11.92
C GLN A 421 17.85 -20.16 11.38
N GLN A 422 18.27 -19.77 10.17
CA GLN A 422 17.81 -18.57 9.49
C GLN A 422 16.30 -18.64 9.23
N LEU A 423 15.80 -19.78 8.78
CA LEU A 423 14.39 -20.03 8.53
C LEU A 423 13.56 -19.95 9.83
N ILE A 424 14.03 -20.57 10.91
CA ILE A 424 13.37 -20.50 12.22
C ILE A 424 13.30 -19.06 12.73
N LEU A 425 14.42 -18.32 12.68
CA LEU A 425 14.45 -16.91 13.08
C LEU A 425 13.45 -16.07 12.27
N THR A 426 13.47 -16.23 10.96
CA THR A 426 12.56 -15.50 10.05
C THR A 426 11.11 -15.88 10.32
N GLY A 427 10.84 -17.17 10.57
CA GLY A 427 9.50 -17.64 10.93
C GLY A 427 9.00 -17.04 12.24
N ILE A 428 9.83 -16.97 13.28
CA ILE A 428 9.50 -16.34 14.56
C ILE A 428 9.22 -14.84 14.36
N ILE A 429 10.09 -14.11 13.65
CA ILE A 429 9.92 -12.68 13.39
C ILE A 429 8.64 -12.45 12.58
N GLY A 430 8.41 -13.23 11.52
CA GLY A 430 7.20 -13.14 10.71
C GLY A 430 5.92 -13.41 11.52
N PHE A 431 5.96 -14.42 12.39
CA PHE A 431 4.84 -14.74 13.29
C PHE A 431 4.55 -13.59 14.27
N VAL A 432 5.58 -13.01 14.91
CA VAL A 432 5.40 -11.88 15.83
C VAL A 432 4.79 -10.68 15.10
N ILE A 433 5.27 -10.34 13.89
CA ILE A 433 4.75 -9.25 13.10
C ILE A 433 3.28 -9.50 12.72
N LEU A 434 2.98 -10.70 12.21
CA LEU A 434 1.60 -11.05 11.86
C LEU A 434 0.67 -11.03 13.08
N PHE A 435 1.13 -11.51 14.23
CA PHE A 435 0.36 -11.47 15.47
C PHE A 435 0.09 -10.02 15.94
N GLU A 436 1.06 -9.12 15.81
CA GLU A 436 0.87 -7.69 16.11
C GLU A 436 -0.09 -6.99 15.14
N PHE A 437 -0.13 -7.41 13.89
CA PHE A 437 -1.02 -6.84 12.88
C PHE A 437 -2.34 -7.59 12.73
N PHE A 438 -2.50 -8.71 13.46
CA PHE A 438 -3.68 -9.53 13.35
C PHE A 438 -4.88 -8.73 13.86
N TYR A 439 -5.60 -8.21 12.91
CA TYR A 439 -6.90 -7.61 13.07
C TYR A 439 -7.92 -8.74 13.14
N ASP A 440 -8.78 -8.76 14.12
CA ASP A 440 -9.66 -9.88 14.35
C ASP A 440 -10.51 -10.21 13.13
N SER A 441 -10.15 -11.28 12.42
CA SER A 441 -10.91 -11.80 11.29
C SER A 441 -12.28 -12.37 11.73
N ILE A 442 -12.48 -12.61 13.04
CA ILE A 442 -13.78 -12.99 13.60
C ILE A 442 -14.81 -11.86 13.44
N PHE A 443 -14.35 -10.61 13.37
CA PHE A 443 -15.21 -9.47 13.02
C PHE A 443 -15.77 -9.59 11.59
N PHE A 444 -15.07 -10.29 10.70
CA PHE A 444 -15.52 -10.55 9.32
C PHE A 444 -16.63 -11.59 9.27
N ALA A 445 -16.53 -12.66 10.07
CA ALA A 445 -17.49 -13.76 10.05
C ALA A 445 -18.80 -13.44 10.76
N ASN A 446 -18.78 -12.67 11.86
CA ASN A 446 -19.95 -12.41 12.68
C ASN A 446 -20.89 -11.30 12.17
N ARG A 447 -20.43 -10.43 11.24
CA ARG A 447 -21.28 -9.41 10.60
C ARG A 447 -21.92 -9.87 9.29
N ILE A 448 -21.50 -11.00 8.74
CA ILE A 448 -22.12 -11.58 7.54
C ILE A 448 -23.41 -12.36 7.92
N SER A 449 -23.56 -12.75 9.18
CA SER A 449 -24.70 -13.51 9.68
C SER A 449 -25.79 -12.67 10.38
N SER A 450 -25.68 -11.36 10.40
CA SER A 450 -26.70 -10.42 10.91
C SER A 450 -27.17 -9.46 9.82
#